data_a03f6b4a7c67819fc1cd9a519fc71e20
#
_entry.id   a03f6b4a7c67819fc1cd9a519fc71e20
#
_cell.length_a   1.000
_cell.length_b   1.000
_cell.length_c   1.000
_cell.angle_alpha   90.00
_cell.angle_beta   90.00
_cell.angle_gamma   90.00
#
_symmetry.space_group_name_H-M   'P 1'
#
loop_
_entity.id
_entity.type
_entity.pdbx_description
1 polymer ?
#
loop_
_entity_poly.entity_id
_entity_poly.type
_entity_poly.pdbx_seq_one_letter_code
_entity_poly.pdbx_strand_id
1 'polypeptide(L)'
;MFILGSFTEEDVREYDLFNANNTREDWELAGETSEYNCMAYAFGAFEWMVPYSYWSGDEKIEEMAKEINLKKKKHIEALRKALYYGDYDHPFAMKLAITRMLKRFKGLRKIKSLKELQKGEYGIAYACGGGDFHFGTYIDGSWSHKMGSLDAEEVECEDDVFGDCYDSRRVYFAMKFSEVGKINFD
;
A
#
# COMPACT_ATOMS: atom_id res chain seq x y z
N MET A 1 -20.98 0.93 -6.43
CA MET A 1 -21.17 2.40 -6.51
C MET A 1 -20.97 2.94 -5.11
N PHE A 2 -19.81 3.50 -4.84
CA PHE A 2 -19.51 4.07 -3.52
C PHE A 2 -20.34 5.35 -3.33
N ILE A 3 -21.13 5.42 -2.27
CA ILE A 3 -21.83 6.65 -1.89
C ILE A 3 -20.83 7.43 -1.03
N LEU A 4 -20.16 8.37 -1.64
CA LEU A 4 -19.12 9.18 -1.00
C LEU A 4 -19.76 10.38 -0.31
N GLY A 5 -20.35 10.16 0.86
CA GLY A 5 -21.07 11.20 1.60
C GLY A 5 -20.24 12.39 2.05
N SER A 6 -18.91 12.27 2.04
CA SER A 6 -17.98 13.32 2.48
C SER A 6 -17.04 13.86 1.40
N PHE A 7 -17.06 13.27 0.20
CA PHE A 7 -16.17 13.64 -0.91
C PHE A 7 -16.85 14.62 -1.87
N THR A 8 -16.04 15.36 -2.62
CA THR A 8 -16.54 16.22 -3.69
C THR A 8 -16.92 15.38 -4.92
N GLU A 9 -17.76 15.92 -5.81
CA GLU A 9 -18.05 15.26 -7.09
C GLU A 9 -16.79 15.01 -7.94
N GLU A 10 -15.78 15.85 -7.78
CA GLU A 10 -14.49 15.73 -8.46
C GLU A 10 -13.67 14.56 -7.88
N ASP A 11 -13.64 14.42 -6.55
CA ASP A 11 -12.99 13.27 -5.88
C ASP A 11 -13.66 11.95 -6.32
N VAL A 12 -14.98 11.92 -6.40
CA VAL A 12 -15.74 10.75 -6.88
C VAL A 12 -15.39 10.43 -8.33
N ARG A 13 -15.36 11.46 -9.19
CA ARG A 13 -15.07 11.28 -10.61
C ARG A 13 -13.64 10.77 -10.84
N GLU A 14 -12.64 11.29 -10.11
CA GLU A 14 -11.26 10.80 -10.21
C GLU A 14 -11.16 9.34 -9.75
N TYR A 15 -11.87 8.97 -8.69
CA TYR A 15 -11.90 7.60 -8.19
C TYR A 15 -12.68 6.65 -9.11
N ASP A 16 -13.82 7.10 -9.66
CA ASP A 16 -14.59 6.34 -10.64
C ASP A 16 -13.81 6.12 -11.94
N LEU A 17 -13.05 7.13 -12.39
CA LEU A 17 -12.13 6.98 -13.53
C LEU A 17 -11.03 5.96 -13.24
N PHE A 18 -10.48 5.97 -12.03
CA PHE A 18 -9.51 4.98 -11.59
C PHE A 18 -10.13 3.58 -11.57
N ASN A 19 -11.31 3.39 -10.98
CA ASN A 19 -12.01 2.12 -10.94
C ASN A 19 -12.52 1.69 -12.32
N ALA A 20 -13.00 2.62 -13.17
CA ALA A 20 -13.45 2.32 -14.52
C ALA A 20 -12.32 1.83 -15.42
N ASN A 21 -11.12 2.38 -15.26
CA ASN A 21 -9.91 1.93 -15.96
C ASN A 21 -9.35 0.60 -15.38
N ASN A 22 -9.92 0.11 -14.28
CA ASN A 22 -9.56 -1.11 -13.59
C ASN A 22 -10.74 -2.08 -13.49
N THR A 23 -11.64 -2.05 -14.46
CA THR A 23 -12.78 -2.98 -14.45
C THR A 23 -12.33 -4.41 -14.73
N ARG A 24 -13.09 -5.35 -14.21
CA ARG A 24 -12.89 -6.78 -14.43
C ARG A 24 -12.76 -7.14 -15.92
N GLU A 25 -13.49 -6.45 -16.79
CA GLU A 25 -13.48 -6.66 -18.24
C GLU A 25 -12.11 -6.36 -18.86
N ASP A 26 -11.43 -5.32 -18.39
CA ASP A 26 -10.07 -4.96 -18.84
C ASP A 26 -9.05 -6.03 -18.43
N TRP A 27 -9.28 -6.70 -17.32
CA TRP A 27 -8.43 -7.78 -16.79
C TRP A 27 -8.64 -9.10 -17.51
N GLU A 28 -9.89 -9.46 -17.81
CA GLU A 28 -10.24 -10.66 -18.57
C GLU A 28 -9.69 -10.59 -20.00
N LEU A 29 -9.62 -9.37 -20.58
CA LEU A 29 -9.05 -9.12 -21.90
C LEU A 29 -7.50 -9.14 -21.90
N ALA A 30 -6.86 -8.78 -20.80
CA ALA A 30 -5.41 -8.78 -20.67
C ALA A 30 -4.81 -10.18 -20.44
N GLY A 31 -5.64 -11.21 -20.18
CA GLY A 31 -5.22 -12.60 -19.96
C GLY A 31 -4.20 -12.75 -18.84
N GLU A 32 -4.63 -13.13 -17.66
CA GLU A 32 -3.86 -13.59 -16.49
C GLU A 32 -2.69 -12.72 -15.97
N THR A 33 -2.29 -11.68 -16.65
CA THR A 33 -1.23 -10.80 -16.18
C THR A 33 -1.85 -9.62 -15.45
N SER A 34 -1.90 -9.73 -14.15
CA SER A 34 -2.17 -8.58 -13.33
C SER A 34 -1.07 -7.54 -13.54
N GLU A 35 -1.39 -6.48 -14.21
CA GLU A 35 -0.45 -5.38 -14.43
C GLU A 35 -0.10 -4.67 -13.12
N TYR A 36 -0.89 -4.86 -12.07
CA TYR A 36 -0.70 -4.26 -10.76
C TYR A 36 -1.17 -5.14 -9.59
N ASN A 37 -0.65 -4.93 -8.41
CA ASN A 37 -0.94 -5.68 -7.18
C ASN A 37 -1.71 -4.84 -6.14
N CYS A 38 -1.88 -5.40 -4.93
CA CYS A 38 -2.56 -4.74 -3.81
C CYS A 38 -2.02 -3.35 -3.48
N MET A 39 -0.71 -3.14 -3.55
CA MET A 39 -0.12 -1.84 -3.29
C MET A 39 -0.48 -0.84 -4.38
N ALA A 40 -0.34 -1.22 -5.64
CA ALA A 40 -0.70 -0.37 -6.76
C ALA A 40 -2.20 -0.02 -6.74
N TYR A 41 -3.06 -1.00 -6.45
CA TYR A 41 -4.49 -0.78 -6.24
C TYR A 41 -4.76 0.29 -5.18
N ALA A 42 -4.13 0.16 -4.02
CA ALA A 42 -4.34 1.08 -2.90
C ALA A 42 -3.89 2.52 -3.18
N PHE A 43 -2.93 2.71 -4.08
CA PHE A 43 -2.38 4.03 -4.43
C PHE A 43 -2.80 4.55 -5.81
N GLY A 44 -3.63 3.85 -6.53
CA GLY A 44 -4.10 4.25 -7.85
C GLY A 44 -3.04 4.19 -8.93
N ALA A 45 -2.12 3.24 -8.85
CA ALA A 45 -1.08 3.02 -9.84
C ALA A 45 -1.38 1.79 -10.71
N PHE A 46 -0.87 1.79 -11.93
CA PHE A 46 -1.07 0.72 -12.93
C PHE A 46 0.22 -0.05 -13.19
N GLU A 47 1.01 -0.29 -12.17
CA GLU A 47 2.26 -1.04 -12.25
C GLU A 47 2.42 -1.94 -11.03
N TRP A 48 3.15 -3.03 -11.17
CA TRP A 48 3.46 -3.88 -10.03
C TRP A 48 4.35 -3.14 -9.04
N MET A 49 3.86 -2.89 -7.84
CA MET A 49 4.54 -2.11 -6.83
C MET A 49 4.97 -2.95 -5.65
N VAL A 50 6.09 -2.58 -5.05
CA VAL A 50 6.56 -3.13 -3.78
C VAL A 50 6.89 -1.99 -2.81
N PRO A 51 6.70 -2.18 -1.50
CA PRO A 51 6.95 -1.15 -0.49
C PRO A 51 8.42 -0.70 -0.43
N TYR A 52 9.31 -1.54 -0.90
CA TYR A 52 10.72 -1.24 -1.12
C TYR A 52 11.20 -1.93 -2.39
N SER A 53 12.10 -1.29 -3.12
CA SER A 53 12.70 -1.90 -4.31
C SER A 53 13.42 -3.19 -3.93
N TYR A 54 13.34 -4.21 -4.80
CA TYR A 54 14.07 -5.44 -4.62
C TYR A 54 15.52 -5.15 -4.26
N TRP A 55 16.01 -5.85 -3.24
CA TRP A 55 17.40 -5.75 -2.82
C TRP A 55 18.33 -6.24 -3.93
N SER A 56 19.21 -5.37 -4.36
CA SER A 56 20.13 -5.65 -5.46
C SER A 56 21.58 -5.77 -4.98
N GLY A 57 21.82 -6.13 -3.70
CA GLY A 57 23.16 -6.38 -3.18
C GLY A 57 23.54 -5.55 -1.94
N ASP A 58 24.70 -5.86 -1.40
CA ASP A 58 25.21 -5.28 -0.15
C ASP A 58 25.42 -3.77 -0.17
N GLU A 59 25.72 -3.20 -1.35
CA GLU A 59 26.03 -1.77 -1.50
C GLU A 59 24.86 -0.85 -1.13
N LYS A 60 23.62 -1.32 -1.31
CA LYS A 60 22.43 -0.50 -1.01
C LYS A 60 21.95 -0.59 0.44
N ILE A 61 22.39 -1.58 1.20
CA ILE A 61 21.88 -1.77 2.57
C ILE A 61 22.25 -0.61 3.49
N GLU A 62 23.44 -0.04 3.33
CA GLU A 62 23.90 1.10 4.12
C GLU A 62 23.09 2.37 3.82
N GLU A 63 22.66 2.55 2.56
CA GLU A 63 21.78 3.65 2.16
C GLU A 63 20.38 3.47 2.74
N MET A 64 19.83 2.28 2.63
CA MET A 64 18.53 1.92 3.22
C MET A 64 18.53 2.11 4.74
N ALA A 65 19.61 1.71 5.40
CA ALA A 65 19.79 1.90 6.83
C ALA A 65 19.84 3.39 7.23
N LYS A 66 20.48 4.24 6.42
CA LYS A 66 20.48 5.71 6.61
C LYS A 66 19.09 6.31 6.46
N GLU A 67 18.28 5.87 5.49
CA GLU A 67 16.91 6.35 5.29
C GLU A 67 16.07 6.24 6.57
N ILE A 68 16.28 5.20 7.36
CA ILE A 68 15.55 4.93 8.60
C ILE A 68 16.36 5.20 9.87
N ASN A 69 17.50 5.90 9.75
CA ASN A 69 18.37 6.30 10.85
C ASN A 69 18.95 5.12 11.68
N LEU A 70 19.28 4.00 11.06
CA LEU A 70 20.01 2.91 11.71
C LEU A 70 21.50 3.24 11.76
N LYS A 71 22.05 3.25 12.98
CA LYS A 71 23.49 3.56 13.21
C LYS A 71 24.28 2.36 13.74
N LYS A 72 23.61 1.40 14.36
CA LYS A 72 24.28 0.26 14.99
C LYS A 72 24.48 -0.87 13.98
N LYS A 73 25.70 -1.37 13.80
CA LYS A 73 26.05 -2.45 12.88
C LYS A 73 25.10 -3.67 13.02
N LYS A 74 24.76 -4.07 14.26
CA LYS A 74 23.83 -5.17 14.51
C LYS A 74 22.42 -4.92 13.95
N HIS A 75 21.95 -3.66 13.90
CA HIS A 75 20.62 -3.31 13.35
C HIS A 75 20.65 -3.28 11.83
N ILE A 76 21.76 -2.85 11.23
CA ILE A 76 21.96 -2.87 9.78
C ILE A 76 22.01 -4.31 9.30
N GLU A 77 22.70 -5.18 10.02
CA GLU A 77 22.75 -6.62 9.73
C GLU A 77 21.37 -7.29 9.89
N ALA A 78 20.57 -6.88 10.88
CA ALA A 78 19.20 -7.37 11.04
C ALA A 78 18.31 -6.93 9.87
N LEU A 79 18.42 -5.66 9.40
CA LEU A 79 17.72 -5.18 8.21
C LEU A 79 18.15 -5.98 6.96
N ARG A 80 19.47 -6.21 6.78
CA ARG A 80 19.98 -7.02 5.67
C ARG A 80 19.34 -8.40 5.62
N LYS A 81 19.32 -9.10 6.76
CA LYS A 81 18.72 -10.43 6.86
C LYS A 81 17.24 -10.41 6.56
N ALA A 82 16.50 -9.45 7.14
CA ALA A 82 15.08 -9.30 6.91
C ALA A 82 14.76 -9.15 5.41
N LEU A 83 15.47 -8.25 4.72
CA LEU A 83 15.27 -8.04 3.28
C LEU A 83 15.71 -9.24 2.43
N TYR A 84 16.79 -9.91 2.83
CA TYR A 84 17.28 -11.10 2.13
C TYR A 84 16.32 -12.29 2.20
N TYR A 85 15.69 -12.51 3.36
CA TYR A 85 14.77 -13.62 3.58
C TYR A 85 13.28 -13.26 3.33
N GLY A 86 12.99 -12.02 2.90
CA GLY A 86 11.61 -11.58 2.71
C GLY A 86 10.81 -11.48 4.02
N ASP A 87 11.51 -11.20 5.13
CA ASP A 87 10.89 -10.99 6.45
C ASP A 87 10.32 -9.56 6.52
N TYR A 88 9.15 -9.38 5.89
CA TYR A 88 8.51 -8.08 5.71
C TYR A 88 7.91 -7.51 6.99
N ASP A 89 7.59 -8.34 7.96
CA ASP A 89 7.08 -7.97 9.29
C ASP A 89 8.21 -7.60 10.27
N HIS A 90 9.48 -7.86 9.91
CA HIS A 90 10.62 -7.38 10.69
C HIS A 90 10.54 -5.85 10.90
N PRO A 91 10.68 -5.34 12.13
CA PRO A 91 10.47 -3.92 12.44
C PRO A 91 11.27 -2.92 11.60
N PHE A 92 12.48 -3.29 11.16
CA PHE A 92 13.29 -2.42 10.32
C PHE A 92 12.86 -2.44 8.84
N ALA A 93 12.45 -3.60 8.33
CA ALA A 93 11.89 -3.72 6.99
C ALA A 93 10.58 -2.93 6.89
N MET A 94 9.67 -3.12 7.83
CA MET A 94 8.42 -2.36 7.92
C MET A 94 8.66 -0.85 8.05
N LYS A 95 9.64 -0.43 8.87
CA LYS A 95 10.00 1.00 9.00
C LYS A 95 10.51 1.56 7.68
N LEU A 96 11.32 0.81 6.93
CA LEU A 96 11.82 1.21 5.62
C LEU A 96 10.67 1.37 4.63
N ALA A 97 9.78 0.38 4.54
CA ALA A 97 8.58 0.41 3.70
C ALA A 97 7.75 1.67 3.96
N ILE A 98 7.39 1.92 5.23
CA ILE A 98 6.61 3.09 5.64
C ILE A 98 7.34 4.39 5.25
N THR A 99 8.64 4.49 5.51
CA THR A 99 9.43 5.68 5.20
C THR A 99 9.44 5.97 3.70
N ARG A 100 9.57 4.95 2.88
CA ARG A 100 9.58 5.07 1.42
C ARG A 100 8.20 5.41 0.87
N MET A 101 7.13 4.79 1.37
CA MET A 101 5.77 5.15 0.98
C MET A 101 5.46 6.62 1.25
N LEU A 102 5.78 7.12 2.44
CA LEU A 102 5.56 8.52 2.80
C LEU A 102 6.36 9.52 1.94
N LYS A 103 7.47 9.11 1.35
CA LYS A 103 8.24 9.92 0.39
C LYS A 103 7.68 9.82 -1.03
N ARG A 104 7.31 8.61 -1.44
CA ARG A 104 6.90 8.28 -2.81
C ARG A 104 5.54 8.86 -3.17
N PHE A 105 4.59 8.83 -2.23
CA PHE A 105 3.21 9.25 -2.49
C PHE A 105 2.92 10.61 -1.90
N LYS A 106 2.70 11.59 -2.78
CA LYS A 106 2.32 12.93 -2.37
C LYS A 106 0.95 12.91 -1.70
N GLY A 107 0.81 13.65 -0.60
CA GLY A 107 -0.45 13.68 0.15
C GLY A 107 -0.70 12.50 1.08
N LEU A 108 0.16 11.49 1.07
CA LEU A 108 0.09 10.39 2.03
C LEU A 108 0.55 10.83 3.41
N ARG A 109 -0.23 10.52 4.43
CA ARG A 109 0.14 10.73 5.83
C ARG A 109 -0.18 9.49 6.68
N LYS A 110 0.67 9.19 7.64
CA LYS A 110 0.40 8.13 8.62
C LYS A 110 -0.62 8.61 9.64
N ILE A 111 -1.59 7.75 9.96
CA ILE A 111 -2.63 7.98 10.96
C ILE A 111 -2.62 6.87 12.00
N LYS A 112 -3.25 7.11 13.16
CA LYS A 112 -3.35 6.12 14.23
C LYS A 112 -4.57 5.21 14.04
N SER A 113 -5.61 5.73 13.42
CA SER A 113 -6.84 5.02 13.11
C SER A 113 -7.59 5.71 11.98
N LEU A 114 -8.52 5.01 11.34
CA LEU A 114 -9.38 5.54 10.27
C LEU A 114 -10.30 6.69 10.74
N LYS A 115 -10.48 6.86 12.05
CA LYS A 115 -11.23 8.01 12.62
C LYS A 115 -10.53 9.36 12.42
N GLU A 116 -9.26 9.35 12.03
CA GLU A 116 -8.48 10.56 11.74
C GLU A 116 -8.56 11.00 10.28
N LEU A 117 -9.33 10.29 9.45
CA LEU A 117 -9.58 10.69 8.06
C LEU A 117 -10.27 12.05 8.00
N GLN A 118 -9.81 12.89 7.09
CA GLN A 118 -10.34 14.21 6.82
C GLN A 118 -11.18 14.18 5.55
N LYS A 119 -11.97 15.21 5.34
CA LYS A 119 -12.73 15.38 4.09
C LYS A 119 -11.78 15.37 2.88
N GLY A 120 -12.11 14.61 1.85
CA GLY A 120 -11.28 14.44 0.65
C GLY A 120 -10.12 13.45 0.83
N GLU A 121 -10.14 12.64 1.87
CA GLU A 121 -9.18 11.56 2.10
C GLU A 121 -9.87 10.19 2.16
N TYR A 122 -9.14 9.15 1.78
CA TYR A 122 -9.50 7.78 2.03
C TYR A 122 -8.43 7.08 2.87
N GLY A 123 -8.80 5.96 3.49
CA GLY A 123 -7.93 5.18 4.33
C GLY A 123 -7.19 4.12 3.53
N ILE A 124 -5.93 3.89 3.90
CA ILE A 124 -5.14 2.75 3.43
C ILE A 124 -4.65 2.02 4.66
N ALA A 125 -4.84 0.70 4.70
CA ALA A 125 -4.25 -0.16 5.71
C ALA A 125 -3.16 -1.03 5.06
N TYR A 126 -2.08 -1.24 5.79
CA TYR A 126 -0.93 -2.05 5.40
C TYR A 126 -0.61 -3.05 6.50
N ALA A 127 -0.42 -4.29 6.14
CA ALA A 127 0.04 -5.35 7.03
C ALA A 127 1.01 -6.29 6.31
N CYS A 128 1.75 -7.06 7.10
CA CYS A 128 2.66 -8.09 6.65
C CYS A 128 2.35 -9.41 7.38
N GLY A 129 2.77 -10.51 6.80
CA GLY A 129 2.68 -11.85 7.40
C GLY A 129 3.07 -12.91 6.39
N GLY A 130 3.53 -14.07 6.87
CA GLY A 130 3.85 -15.19 6.00
C GLY A 130 4.95 -14.92 4.95
N GLY A 131 5.79 -13.91 5.13
CA GLY A 131 6.80 -13.52 4.14
C GLY A 131 6.24 -12.67 3.00
N ASP A 132 5.08 -12.08 3.17
CA ASP A 132 4.41 -11.23 2.18
C ASP A 132 3.84 -9.96 2.84
N PHE A 133 3.25 -9.08 2.03
CA PHE A 133 2.59 -7.86 2.47
C PHE A 133 1.24 -7.69 1.78
N HIS A 134 0.35 -6.98 2.42
CA HIS A 134 -0.96 -6.67 1.84
C HIS A 134 -1.42 -5.25 2.15
N PHE A 135 -2.24 -4.72 1.23
CA PHE A 135 -2.88 -3.43 1.34
C PHE A 135 -4.39 -3.55 1.14
N GLY A 136 -5.13 -2.82 1.96
CA GLY A 136 -6.55 -2.59 1.77
C GLY A 136 -6.86 -1.11 1.75
N THR A 137 -7.95 -0.74 1.12
CA THR A 137 -8.48 0.61 1.08
C THR A 137 -9.78 0.70 1.87
N TYR A 138 -9.99 1.84 2.50
CA TYR A 138 -11.21 2.15 3.25
C TYR A 138 -11.79 3.47 2.77
N ILE A 139 -12.98 3.41 2.17
CA ILE A 139 -13.67 4.55 1.58
C ILE A 139 -15.11 4.54 2.06
N ASP A 140 -15.53 5.61 2.71
CA ASP A 140 -16.92 5.87 3.14
C ASP A 140 -17.60 4.69 3.88
N GLY A 141 -16.83 3.99 4.71
CA GLY A 141 -17.35 2.87 5.49
C GLY A 141 -17.12 1.49 4.88
N SER A 142 -16.70 1.41 3.62
CA SER A 142 -16.46 0.16 2.90
C SER A 142 -14.97 -0.15 2.79
N TRP A 143 -14.65 -1.42 2.92
CA TRP A 143 -13.32 -1.96 2.66
C TRP A 143 -13.25 -2.58 1.27
N SER A 144 -12.10 -2.41 0.63
CA SER A 144 -11.79 -3.12 -0.61
C SER A 144 -10.31 -3.46 -0.69
N HIS A 145 -9.98 -4.50 -1.43
CA HIS A 145 -8.61 -4.90 -1.66
C HIS A 145 -8.44 -5.67 -2.97
N LYS A 146 -7.20 -5.97 -3.32
CA LYS A 146 -6.84 -6.80 -4.46
C LYS A 146 -5.77 -7.79 -4.04
N MET A 147 -6.08 -9.08 -4.06
CA MET A 147 -5.15 -10.15 -3.71
C MET A 147 -4.22 -10.47 -4.90
N GLY A 148 -2.99 -9.92 -4.86
CA GLY A 148 -1.97 -10.23 -5.87
C GLY A 148 -2.48 -10.01 -7.29
N SER A 149 -2.65 -11.12 -8.05
CA SER A 149 -3.17 -11.13 -9.41
C SER A 149 -4.68 -11.29 -9.54
N LEU A 150 -5.40 -11.50 -8.44
CA LEU A 150 -6.86 -11.65 -8.45
C LEU A 150 -7.55 -10.31 -8.66
N ASP A 151 -8.84 -10.34 -8.97
CA ASP A 151 -9.68 -9.16 -9.09
C ASP A 151 -9.70 -8.35 -7.79
N ALA A 152 -9.98 -7.05 -7.90
CA ALA A 152 -10.29 -6.25 -6.74
C ALA A 152 -11.69 -6.59 -6.25
N GLU A 153 -11.87 -6.67 -4.93
CA GLU A 153 -13.14 -6.99 -4.31
C GLU A 153 -13.46 -6.06 -3.14
N GLU A 154 -14.73 -5.83 -2.94
CA GLU A 154 -15.27 -5.16 -1.75
C GLU A 154 -15.57 -6.20 -0.69
N VAL A 155 -15.23 -5.90 0.56
CA VAL A 155 -15.39 -6.81 1.69
C VAL A 155 -16.08 -6.11 2.87
N GLU A 156 -16.65 -6.90 3.79
CA GLU A 156 -17.46 -6.35 4.87
C GLU A 156 -16.63 -5.68 5.96
N CYS A 157 -15.44 -6.21 6.26
CA CYS A 157 -14.63 -5.70 7.34
C CYS A 157 -13.12 -5.79 7.07
N GLU A 158 -12.33 -5.17 7.93
CA GLU A 158 -10.87 -5.17 7.84
C GLU A 158 -10.27 -6.56 7.96
N ASP A 159 -10.87 -7.44 8.75
CA ASP A 159 -10.37 -8.79 8.92
C ASP A 159 -10.52 -9.63 7.64
N ASP A 160 -11.52 -9.33 6.80
CA ASP A 160 -11.67 -9.96 5.48
C ASP A 160 -10.57 -9.52 4.51
N VAL A 161 -10.08 -8.27 4.63
CA VAL A 161 -8.94 -7.77 3.84
C VAL A 161 -7.67 -8.56 4.14
N PHE A 162 -7.38 -8.82 5.41
CA PHE A 162 -6.07 -9.33 5.83
C PHE A 162 -6.08 -10.81 6.18
N GLY A 163 -7.22 -11.35 6.60
CA GLY A 163 -7.34 -12.73 7.06
C GLY A 163 -6.32 -13.10 8.14
N ASP A 164 -6.06 -14.39 8.27
CA ASP A 164 -5.06 -14.91 9.21
C ASP A 164 -3.61 -14.86 8.66
N CYS A 165 -3.45 -14.52 7.38
CA CYS A 165 -2.15 -14.56 6.70
C CYS A 165 -1.30 -13.31 6.98
N TYR A 166 -1.94 -12.16 7.23
CA TYR A 166 -1.26 -10.88 7.44
C TYR A 166 -1.49 -10.42 8.89
N ASP A 167 -0.87 -11.11 9.83
CA ASP A 167 -1.10 -11.01 11.27
C ASP A 167 -0.28 -9.91 11.97
N SER A 168 0.60 -9.21 11.24
CA SER A 168 1.34 -8.10 11.80
C SER A 168 0.40 -6.95 12.21
N ARG A 169 0.91 -6.07 13.07
CA ARG A 169 0.19 -4.86 13.44
C ARG A 169 -0.16 -4.01 12.21
N ARG A 170 -1.44 -3.69 12.04
CA ARG A 170 -1.93 -2.79 10.99
C ARG A 170 -1.28 -1.40 11.09
N VAL A 171 -0.89 -0.87 9.95
CA VAL A 171 -0.40 0.51 9.82
C VAL A 171 -1.36 1.25 8.91
N TYR A 172 -1.91 2.35 9.41
CA TYR A 172 -2.91 3.11 8.67
C TYR A 172 -2.33 4.39 8.09
N PHE A 173 -2.81 4.72 6.91
CA PHE A 173 -2.51 5.95 6.21
C PHE A 173 -3.80 6.61 5.75
N ALA A 174 -3.74 7.92 5.60
CA ALA A 174 -4.72 8.71 4.88
C ALA A 174 -4.09 9.21 3.58
N MET A 175 -4.81 9.11 2.47
CA MET A 175 -4.41 9.58 1.15
C MET A 175 -5.47 10.54 0.62
N LYS A 176 -5.05 11.65 0.02
CA LYS A 176 -5.98 12.56 -0.64
C LYS A 176 -6.40 12.00 -1.99
N PHE A 177 -7.71 12.04 -2.30
CA PHE A 177 -8.20 11.62 -3.62
C PHE A 177 -7.55 12.40 -4.76
N SER A 178 -7.34 13.69 -4.58
CA SER A 178 -6.68 14.55 -5.59
C SER A 178 -5.22 14.19 -5.88
N GLU A 179 -4.61 13.32 -5.10
CA GLU A 179 -3.21 12.88 -5.25
C GLU A 179 -3.08 11.40 -5.65
N VAL A 180 -4.22 10.72 -5.89
CA VAL A 180 -4.24 9.32 -6.36
C VAL A 180 -3.47 9.20 -7.68
N GLY A 181 -2.65 8.17 -7.81
CA GLY A 181 -1.82 7.95 -9.01
C GLY A 181 -0.62 8.89 -9.20
N LYS A 182 -0.44 9.89 -8.32
CA LYS A 182 0.70 10.82 -8.39
C LYS A 182 1.88 10.27 -7.60
N ILE A 183 2.85 9.74 -8.32
CA ILE A 183 4.06 9.13 -7.76
C ILE A 183 5.23 10.09 -7.92
N ASN A 184 5.98 10.35 -6.86
CA ASN A 184 7.25 11.04 -6.93
C ASN A 184 8.32 10.04 -7.41
N PHE A 185 8.84 10.25 -8.59
CA PHE A 185 10.01 9.55 -9.12
C PHE A 185 11.26 10.38 -8.76
N ASP A 186 11.81 10.16 -7.58
CA ASP A 186 13.11 10.71 -7.16
C ASP A 186 14.20 9.63 -7.23
#